data_64582ed82a57298148454b50bae6d8c8
#
_entry.id   64582ed82a57298148454b50bae6d8c8
#
_cell.length_a   1.000
_cell.length_b   1.000
_cell.length_c   1.000
_cell.angle_alpha   90.00
_cell.angle_beta   90.00
_cell.angle_gamma   90.00
#
_symmetry.space_group_name_H-M   'P 1'
#
loop_
_entity.id
_entity.type
_entity.pdbx_description
1 polymer ?
#
loop_
_entity_poly.entity_id
_entity_poly.type
_entity_poly.pdbx_seq_one_letter_code
_entity_poly.pdbx_strand_id
1 'polypeptide(L)'
;MFGDLMGMMGKLKETQQKIEETKKRLDGVTVTESSSDGLLSIVMTANRELKSVQIADELLADREQLEDYLVLVMNKAITKATSVNEAELGAVARDGMPNIPGLDMFK
;
A
#
# COMPACT_ATOMS: atom_id res chain seq x y z
N MET A 1 13.79 -29.59 21.75
CA MET A 1 14.34 -29.02 20.52
C MET A 1 13.42 -29.20 19.32
N PHE A 2 12.95 -30.40 19.06
CA PHE A 2 12.03 -30.62 17.94
C PHE A 2 10.70 -29.90 18.11
N GLY A 3 10.20 -29.77 19.35
CA GLY A 3 8.97 -29.06 19.63
C GLY A 3 9.04 -27.56 19.29
N ASP A 4 10.19 -26.94 19.54
CA ASP A 4 10.39 -25.52 19.25
C ASP A 4 10.43 -25.26 17.74
N LEU A 5 11.05 -26.18 16.99
CA LEU A 5 11.13 -26.07 15.53
C LEU A 5 9.74 -26.18 14.90
N MET A 6 8.93 -27.12 15.36
CA MET A 6 7.56 -27.29 14.88
C MET A 6 6.67 -26.11 15.23
N GLY A 7 6.85 -25.53 16.42
CA GLY A 7 6.15 -24.32 16.83
C GLY A 7 6.51 -23.13 15.96
N MET A 8 7.78 -23.00 15.60
CA MET A 8 8.25 -21.95 14.71
C MET A 8 7.69 -22.08 13.30
N MET A 9 7.64 -23.31 12.78
CA MET A 9 7.06 -23.60 11.47
C MET A 9 5.56 -23.29 11.44
N GLY A 10 4.84 -23.65 12.49
CA GLY A 10 3.43 -23.34 12.63
C GLY A 10 3.19 -21.83 12.64
N LYS A 11 4.02 -21.11 13.37
CA LYS A 11 3.93 -19.64 13.43
C LYS A 11 4.24 -18.99 12.11
N LEU A 12 5.20 -19.53 11.36
CA LEU A 12 5.52 -19.02 10.01
C LEU A 12 4.34 -19.21 9.05
N LYS A 13 3.69 -20.37 9.09
CA LYS A 13 2.50 -20.63 8.28
C LYS A 13 1.36 -19.68 8.63
N GLU A 14 1.14 -19.47 9.93
CA GLU A 14 0.11 -18.55 10.40
C GLU A 14 0.40 -17.12 9.93
N THR A 15 1.66 -16.70 9.99
CA THR A 15 2.08 -15.37 9.53
C THR A 15 1.87 -15.23 8.03
N GLN A 16 2.24 -16.24 7.24
CA GLN A 16 2.01 -16.22 5.80
C GLN A 16 0.53 -16.09 5.46
N GLN A 17 -0.32 -16.81 6.19
CA GLN A 17 -1.76 -16.73 6.01
C GLN A 17 -2.28 -15.32 6.33
N LYS A 18 -1.81 -14.72 7.41
CA LYS A 18 -2.20 -13.35 7.78
C LYS A 18 -1.74 -12.34 6.74
N ILE A 19 -0.56 -12.54 6.16
CA ILE A 19 -0.05 -11.68 5.09
C ILE A 19 -0.97 -11.77 3.87
N GLU A 20 -1.36 -12.97 3.47
CA GLU A 20 -2.27 -13.17 2.33
C GLU A 20 -3.64 -12.54 2.59
N GLU A 21 -4.18 -12.72 3.79
CA GLU A 21 -5.44 -12.10 4.18
C GLU A 21 -5.35 -10.57 4.18
N THR A 22 -4.22 -10.03 4.64
CA THR A 22 -3.97 -8.59 4.66
C THR A 22 -3.88 -8.04 3.24
N LYS A 23 -3.20 -8.73 2.33
CA LYS A 23 -3.13 -8.35 0.92
C LYS A 23 -4.53 -8.25 0.31
N LYS A 24 -5.39 -9.23 0.59
CA LYS A 24 -6.78 -9.21 0.11
C LYS A 24 -7.57 -8.06 0.72
N ARG A 25 -7.39 -7.81 2.01
CA ARG A 25 -8.05 -6.70 2.69
C ARG A 25 -7.67 -5.35 2.08
N LEU A 26 -6.41 -5.22 1.68
CA LEU A 26 -5.88 -3.97 1.11
C LEU A 26 -6.48 -3.66 -0.27
N ASP A 27 -7.08 -4.63 -0.95
CA ASP A 27 -7.85 -4.37 -2.17
C ASP A 27 -9.06 -3.48 -1.91
N GLY A 28 -9.59 -3.49 -0.68
CA GLY A 28 -10.70 -2.65 -0.26
C GLY A 28 -10.28 -1.35 0.41
N VAL A 29 -8.99 -1.14 0.64
CA VAL A 29 -8.47 0.09 1.23
C VAL A 29 -8.03 1.02 0.11
N THR A 30 -8.55 2.25 0.09
CA THR A 30 -8.24 3.20 -0.98
C THR A 30 -7.50 4.41 -0.45
N VAL A 31 -6.67 4.98 -1.32
CA VAL A 31 -6.03 6.27 -1.12
C VAL A 31 -6.51 7.21 -2.22
N THR A 32 -6.61 8.48 -1.90
CA THR A 32 -7.03 9.50 -2.86
C THR A 32 -5.97 10.60 -2.90
N GLU A 33 -5.57 10.97 -4.10
CA GLU A 33 -4.67 12.09 -4.33
C GLU A 33 -5.25 13.01 -5.39
N SER A 34 -5.00 14.30 -5.23
CA SER A 34 -5.52 15.32 -6.14
C SER A 34 -4.43 16.31 -6.48
N SER A 35 -4.60 17.00 -7.61
CA SER A 35 -3.79 18.17 -7.92
C SER A 35 -4.09 19.28 -6.91
N SER A 36 -3.16 20.22 -6.75
CA SER A 36 -3.30 21.32 -5.77
C SER A 36 -4.52 22.20 -6.03
N ASP A 37 -4.94 22.31 -7.29
CA ASP A 37 -6.14 23.07 -7.68
C ASP A 37 -7.41 22.24 -7.73
N GLY A 38 -7.32 20.92 -7.44
CA GLY A 38 -8.47 20.04 -7.42
C GLY A 38 -9.00 19.61 -8.79
N LEU A 39 -8.35 19.98 -9.88
CA LEU A 39 -8.83 19.68 -11.22
C LEU A 39 -8.68 18.22 -11.63
N LEU A 40 -7.76 17.50 -10.99
CA LEU A 40 -7.55 16.07 -11.22
C LEU A 40 -7.52 15.35 -9.88
N SER A 41 -8.27 14.25 -9.78
CA SER A 41 -8.30 13.41 -8.60
C SER A 41 -8.20 11.95 -9.00
N ILE A 42 -7.41 11.18 -8.25
CA ILE A 42 -7.17 9.76 -8.49
C ILE A 42 -7.46 8.98 -7.22
N VAL A 43 -8.19 7.86 -7.37
CA VAL A 43 -8.42 6.91 -6.29
C VAL A 43 -7.72 5.60 -6.66
N MET A 44 -6.94 5.08 -5.73
CA MET A 44 -6.12 3.89 -5.93
C MET A 44 -6.25 2.98 -4.71
N THR A 45 -6.18 1.66 -4.91
CA THR A 45 -6.13 0.74 -3.78
C THR A 45 -4.75 0.76 -3.13
N ALA A 46 -4.67 0.29 -1.89
CA ALA A 46 -3.39 0.13 -1.21
C ALA A 46 -2.49 -0.93 -1.87
N ASN A 47 -3.03 -1.71 -2.81
CA ASN A 47 -2.26 -2.63 -3.65
C ASN A 47 -1.84 -1.99 -4.99
N ARG A 48 -1.98 -0.67 -5.09
CA ARG A 48 -1.57 0.12 -6.26
C ARG A 48 -2.38 -0.21 -7.51
N GLU A 49 -3.65 -0.54 -7.33
CA GLU A 49 -4.58 -0.71 -8.43
C GLU A 49 -5.42 0.55 -8.58
N LEU A 50 -5.46 1.08 -9.78
CA LEU A 50 -6.22 2.29 -10.08
C LEU A 50 -7.72 1.99 -10.05
N LYS A 51 -8.48 2.77 -9.28
CA LYS A 51 -9.93 2.61 -9.18
C LYS A 51 -10.68 3.64 -10.03
N SER A 52 -10.29 4.91 -9.93
CA SER A 52 -10.98 5.95 -10.68
C SER A 52 -10.09 7.15 -10.90
N VAL A 53 -10.42 7.88 -11.96
CA VAL A 53 -9.79 9.15 -12.30
C VAL A 53 -10.91 10.14 -12.56
N GLN A 54 -10.90 11.28 -11.87
CA GLN A 54 -11.84 12.37 -12.10
C GLN A 54 -11.09 13.55 -12.69
N ILE A 55 -11.55 14.00 -13.84
CA ILE A 55 -10.90 15.07 -14.60
C ILE A 55 -11.90 16.20 -14.79
N ALA A 56 -11.56 17.40 -14.32
CA ALA A 56 -12.40 18.58 -14.53
C ALA A 56 -12.39 18.96 -16.02
N ASP A 57 -13.51 19.49 -16.49
CA ASP A 57 -13.67 19.88 -17.89
C ASP A 57 -12.57 20.86 -18.35
N GLU A 58 -12.10 21.70 -17.45
CA GLU A 58 -11.03 22.68 -17.73
C GLU A 58 -9.75 22.00 -18.20
N LEU A 59 -9.42 20.83 -17.67
CA LEU A 59 -8.23 20.09 -18.09
C LEU A 59 -8.39 19.45 -19.46
N LEU A 60 -9.61 19.13 -19.84
CA LEU A 60 -9.87 18.53 -21.17
C LEU A 60 -9.56 19.51 -22.29
N ALA A 61 -9.61 20.80 -22.02
CA ALA A 61 -9.27 21.83 -22.98
C ALA A 61 -7.77 22.06 -23.14
N ASP A 62 -6.96 21.51 -22.24
CA ASP A 62 -5.50 21.68 -22.25
C ASP A 62 -4.82 20.31 -22.08
N ARG A 63 -4.54 19.70 -23.22
CA ARG A 63 -4.00 18.34 -23.25
C ARG A 63 -2.64 18.22 -22.53
N GLU A 64 -1.74 19.18 -22.74
CA GLU A 64 -0.42 19.14 -22.12
C GLU A 64 -0.52 19.23 -20.60
N GLN A 65 -1.38 20.10 -20.11
CA GLN A 65 -1.60 20.26 -18.68
C GLN A 65 -2.20 18.99 -18.10
N LEU A 66 -3.15 18.36 -18.81
CA LEU A 66 -3.76 17.10 -18.38
C LEU A 66 -2.70 16.01 -18.28
N GLU A 67 -1.82 15.88 -19.27
CA GLU A 67 -0.76 14.89 -19.26
C GLU A 67 0.18 15.10 -18.08
N ASP A 68 0.60 16.34 -17.83
CA ASP A 68 1.48 16.67 -16.71
C ASP A 68 0.82 16.37 -15.36
N TYR A 69 -0.45 16.71 -15.22
CA TYR A 69 -1.21 16.46 -14.01
C TYR A 69 -1.37 14.95 -13.75
N LEU A 70 -1.61 14.17 -14.80
CA LEU A 70 -1.75 12.71 -14.66
C LEU A 70 -0.45 12.10 -14.12
N VAL A 71 0.68 12.49 -14.68
CA VAL A 71 1.97 11.97 -14.20
C VAL A 71 2.20 12.35 -12.74
N LEU A 72 1.98 13.60 -12.39
CA LEU A 72 2.22 14.09 -11.03
C LEU A 72 1.30 13.42 -10.01
N VAL A 73 0.00 13.44 -10.27
CA VAL A 73 -0.99 12.93 -9.31
C VAL A 73 -0.94 11.41 -9.23
N MET A 74 -0.72 10.73 -10.36
CA MET A 74 -0.58 9.27 -10.39
C MET A 74 0.62 8.83 -9.53
N ASN A 75 1.75 9.50 -9.66
CA ASN A 75 2.94 9.18 -8.86
C ASN A 75 2.71 9.45 -7.38
N LYS A 76 1.99 10.50 -7.03
CA LYS A 76 1.60 10.76 -5.63
C LYS A 76 0.72 9.64 -5.09
N ALA A 77 -0.25 9.19 -5.89
CA ALA A 77 -1.15 8.11 -5.49
C ALA A 77 -0.38 6.80 -5.27
N ILE A 78 0.53 6.47 -6.17
CA ILE A 78 1.37 5.26 -6.06
C ILE A 78 2.22 5.32 -4.79
N THR A 79 2.83 6.47 -4.51
CA THR A 79 3.65 6.65 -3.31
C THR A 79 2.83 6.46 -2.04
N LYS A 80 1.64 7.06 -2.00
CA LYS A 80 0.75 6.96 -0.85
C LYS A 80 0.24 5.52 -0.67
N ALA A 81 -0.19 4.88 -1.75
CA ALA A 81 -0.64 3.48 -1.72
C ALA A 81 0.48 2.55 -1.25
N THR A 82 1.70 2.77 -1.73
CA THR A 82 2.87 1.98 -1.33
C THR A 82 3.15 2.15 0.17
N SER A 83 3.06 3.38 0.67
CA SER A 83 3.27 3.67 2.09
C SER A 83 2.26 2.92 2.97
N VAL A 84 0.98 2.94 2.60
CA VAL A 84 -0.06 2.20 3.33
C VAL A 84 0.18 0.70 3.24
N ASN A 85 0.49 0.20 2.04
CA ASN A 85 0.77 -1.22 1.80
C ASN A 85 1.91 -1.71 2.69
N GLU A 86 3.04 -1.01 2.67
CA GLU A 86 4.21 -1.39 3.45
C GLU A 86 3.96 -1.31 4.95
N ALA A 87 3.23 -0.30 5.41
CA ALA A 87 2.90 -0.16 6.83
C ALA A 87 2.04 -1.32 7.32
N GLU A 88 1.00 -1.68 6.55
CA GLU A 88 0.07 -2.75 6.93
C GLU A 88 0.73 -4.13 6.87
N LEU A 89 1.44 -4.43 5.79
CA LEU A 89 2.13 -5.70 5.64
C LEU A 89 3.30 -5.82 6.63
N GLY A 90 4.01 -4.72 6.86
CA GLY A 90 5.10 -4.68 7.83
C GLY A 90 4.63 -4.94 9.25
N ALA A 91 3.46 -4.40 9.63
CA ALA A 91 2.88 -4.63 10.94
C ALA A 91 2.54 -6.11 11.14
N VAL A 92 1.92 -6.75 10.15
CA VAL A 92 1.57 -8.17 10.21
C VAL A 92 2.82 -9.03 10.29
N ALA A 93 3.83 -8.73 9.50
CA ALA A 93 5.09 -9.46 9.50
C ALA A 93 5.81 -9.36 10.86
N ARG A 94 5.79 -8.17 11.46
CA ARG A 94 6.42 -7.95 12.78
C ARG A 94 5.68 -8.70 13.88
N ASP A 95 4.36 -8.71 13.84
CA ASP A 95 3.55 -9.44 14.83
C ASP A 95 3.81 -10.94 14.78
N GLY A 96 4.15 -11.47 13.60
CA GLY A 96 4.45 -12.88 13.44
C GLY A 96 5.90 -13.26 13.71
N MET A 97 6.79 -12.28 13.88
CA MET A 97 8.20 -12.57 14.12
C MET A 97 8.48 -12.89 15.58
N PRO A 98 9.31 -13.92 15.85
CA PRO A 98 9.77 -14.15 17.21
C PRO A 98 10.62 -12.97 17.69
N ASN A 99 10.58 -12.72 18.99
CA ASN A 99 11.34 -11.64 19.61
C ASN A 99 12.83 -11.99 19.57
N ILE A 100 13.54 -11.47 18.57
CA ILE A 100 14.98 -11.72 18.40
C ILE A 100 15.75 -10.55 19.02
N PRO A 101 16.65 -10.80 19.99
CA PRO A 101 17.46 -9.73 20.57
C PRO A 101 18.32 -9.04 19.50
N GLY A 102 18.31 -7.73 19.50
CA GLY A 102 19.06 -6.93 18.55
C GLY A 102 18.31 -6.50 17.30
N LEU A 103 17.11 -7.00 17.08
CA LEU A 103 16.31 -6.61 15.92
C LEU A 103 15.91 -5.13 15.99
N ASP A 104 15.77 -4.60 17.21
CA ASP A 104 15.45 -3.19 17.43
C ASP A 104 16.54 -2.24 16.97
N MET A 105 17.75 -2.74 16.78
CA MET A 105 18.89 -1.95 16.32
C MET A 105 18.76 -1.54 14.84
N PHE A 106 17.84 -2.15 14.10
CA PHE A 106 17.64 -1.87 12.67
C PHE A 106 16.48 -0.94 12.39
N LYS A 107 15.92 -0.35 13.42
CA LYS A 107 14.84 0.65 13.23
C LYS A 107 15.38 2.02 12.89
#